data_e32c6d0da37338fefa441d9ac9619332
#
_entry.id   e32c6d0da37338fefa441d9ac9619332
#
_cell.length_a   1.000
_cell.length_b   1.000
_cell.length_c   1.000
_cell.angle_alpha   90.00
_cell.angle_beta   90.00
_cell.angle_gamma   90.00
#
_symmetry.space_group_name_H-M   'P 1'
#
loop_
_entity.id
_entity.type
_entity.pdbx_description
1 polymer ?
#
loop_
_entity_poly.entity_id
_entity_poly.type
_entity_poly.pdbx_seq_one_letter_code
_entity_poly.pdbx_strand_id
1 'polypeptide(L)'
;MKLTFLGAAREVTGSCTLLEAAGHILMIDCGMEQGKDVYQNVEWPVAPARLDALLLTHAHIDHSGRVPYLYKNGYRGPIYATDATTDLCGILLQDSAHIQEQEAEWKNRKAQRSGRDPVEPDYTVQDAVNVMKQFQPQAYGQWLTLFDGEAGCIEARFTDVGHLLGSASITLRITEEGRSPELLVFSGDIGNRDQPLIKDPACPGEADYLVMESTYGDRSHGPRPDYVAELTEILQTTLDRGGNLVIPSFAVGRTQELLYFFRQIKAEGRIHGHDGFPVVVDSPLASKSTTIFRENFSDCFDEEALALVQSGQNPLSFPGLHISETKEDSVAINTDTTPKVIISASGMCDAGRIRHHLKYNLWRPECTVLFVGYQAAGTLGRTLLEGAKEVKLFGEPVAVRASVRQLSGLSGHADQEGLADWLHSFSRKPGFVFVNHGDDAVAQHWAKRLQEEGYAAEAPYNGGVYLLAGGHAACCETGNTQRLVKSAAQPAPRSSAAYERLLSMGRRLMAIIERSRGGANKDLAKFADQIAALCDKWER
;
A
#
# COMPACT_ATOMS: atom_id res chain seq x y z
N MET A 1 -18.44 21.31 -2.81
CA MET A 1 -17.32 20.44 -2.36
C MET A 1 -16.05 20.82 -3.11
N LYS A 2 -14.86 20.65 -2.51
CA LYS A 2 -13.56 20.88 -3.16
C LYS A 2 -12.66 19.66 -2.96
N LEU A 3 -12.12 19.14 -4.07
CA LEU A 3 -11.25 17.95 -4.11
C LEU A 3 -9.84 18.35 -4.54
N THR A 4 -8.81 17.90 -3.81
CA THR A 4 -7.40 18.16 -4.13
C THR A 4 -6.62 16.86 -4.18
N PHE A 5 -5.93 16.59 -5.28
CA PHE A 5 -5.09 15.41 -5.45
C PHE A 5 -3.67 15.69 -4.94
N LEU A 6 -3.21 14.93 -3.95
CA LEU A 6 -1.94 15.13 -3.29
C LEU A 6 -0.94 13.98 -3.49
N GLY A 7 -1.35 12.94 -4.23
CA GLY A 7 -0.50 11.80 -4.53
C GLY A 7 -1.19 10.74 -5.37
N ALA A 8 -0.44 9.79 -5.89
CA ALA A 8 -0.83 8.80 -6.89
C ALA A 8 -1.50 9.41 -8.15
N ALA A 9 -1.31 10.71 -8.39
CA ALA A 9 -1.85 11.43 -9.51
C ALA A 9 -0.90 11.30 -10.70
N ARG A 10 -1.24 10.42 -11.66
CA ARG A 10 -0.38 9.96 -12.77
C ARG A 10 0.88 9.20 -12.31
N GLU A 11 0.81 8.63 -11.13
CA GLU A 11 1.80 7.78 -10.49
C GLU A 11 1.09 6.65 -9.75
N VAL A 12 1.78 5.53 -9.49
CA VAL A 12 1.16 4.34 -8.87
C VAL A 12 1.17 4.42 -7.36
N THR A 13 2.07 5.20 -6.73
CA THR A 13 2.25 5.19 -5.28
C THR A 13 1.97 6.53 -4.62
N GLY A 14 1.77 6.51 -3.31
CA GLY A 14 1.57 7.71 -2.51
C GLY A 14 0.13 8.23 -2.52
N SER A 15 -0.87 7.35 -2.65
CA SER A 15 -2.29 7.73 -2.69
C SER A 15 -2.67 8.66 -1.54
N CYS A 16 -3.14 9.86 -1.90
CA CYS A 16 -3.55 10.87 -0.94
C CYS A 16 -4.47 11.89 -1.62
N THR A 17 -5.68 12.02 -1.13
CA THR A 17 -6.65 12.99 -1.65
C THR A 17 -7.26 13.77 -0.49
N LEU A 18 -7.38 15.11 -0.64
CA LEU A 18 -8.00 15.98 0.33
C LEU A 18 -9.38 16.40 -0.16
N LEU A 19 -10.37 16.28 0.71
CA LEU A 19 -11.76 16.72 0.48
C LEU A 19 -12.14 17.79 1.48
N GLU A 20 -12.58 18.95 0.98
CA GLU A 20 -13.20 20.01 1.78
C GLU A 20 -14.69 20.05 1.44
N ALA A 21 -15.56 19.73 2.40
CA ALA A 21 -17.01 19.65 2.22
C ALA A 21 -17.75 19.87 3.54
N ALA A 22 -18.93 20.46 3.52
CA ALA A 22 -19.79 20.70 4.69
C ALA A 22 -19.03 21.30 5.88
N GLY A 23 -18.07 22.18 5.63
CA GLY A 23 -17.26 22.84 6.66
C GLY A 23 -16.13 21.99 7.26
N HIS A 24 -15.93 20.78 6.79
CA HIS A 24 -14.92 19.83 7.26
C HIS A 24 -13.83 19.56 6.23
N ILE A 25 -12.68 19.10 6.71
CA ILE A 25 -11.51 18.73 5.91
C ILE A 25 -11.18 17.26 6.18
N LEU A 26 -11.39 16.42 5.17
CA LEU A 26 -11.11 14.98 5.22
C LEU A 26 -9.93 14.64 4.33
N MET A 27 -9.18 13.62 4.72
CA MET A 27 -8.17 13.01 3.87
C MET A 27 -8.59 11.58 3.55
N ILE A 28 -8.45 11.17 2.29
CA ILE A 28 -8.68 9.80 1.85
C ILE A 28 -7.33 9.25 1.42
N ASP A 29 -6.90 8.19 2.07
CA ASP A 29 -5.57 7.62 2.07
C ASP A 29 -4.48 8.62 2.49
N CYS A 30 -3.35 8.09 2.92
CA CYS A 30 -2.17 8.84 3.32
C CYS A 30 -0.94 7.99 3.02
N GLY A 31 -0.70 7.77 1.74
CA GLY A 31 0.26 6.84 1.22
C GLY A 31 1.70 7.35 1.24
N MET A 32 2.63 6.40 1.28
CA MET A 32 4.05 6.65 1.09
C MET A 32 4.40 6.45 -0.39
N GLU A 33 5.10 7.41 -0.94
CA GLU A 33 5.67 7.30 -2.27
C GLU A 33 6.80 6.27 -2.30
N GLN A 34 6.82 5.46 -3.34
CA GLN A 34 7.81 4.41 -3.54
C GLN A 34 8.37 4.50 -4.96
N GLY A 35 9.68 4.36 -5.09
CA GLY A 35 10.32 4.40 -6.39
C GLY A 35 10.85 5.77 -6.77
N LYS A 36 10.68 6.15 -8.03
CA LYS A 36 11.14 7.44 -8.57
C LYS A 36 9.92 8.26 -8.99
N ASP A 37 9.80 9.43 -8.45
CA ASP A 37 8.78 10.38 -8.82
C ASP A 37 8.94 10.80 -10.29
N VAL A 38 7.80 10.91 -10.98
CA VAL A 38 7.72 11.43 -12.35
C VAL A 38 7.46 12.93 -12.32
N TYR A 39 6.67 13.38 -11.37
CA TYR A 39 6.34 14.78 -11.11
C TYR A 39 6.86 15.19 -9.73
N GLN A 40 7.02 16.50 -9.54
CA GLN A 40 7.40 17.03 -8.23
C GLN A 40 6.23 16.90 -7.26
N ASN A 41 6.50 16.36 -6.08
CA ASN A 41 5.52 16.26 -5.01
C ASN A 41 5.09 17.64 -4.52
N VAL A 42 3.84 17.73 -4.09
CA VAL A 42 3.28 18.96 -3.52
C VAL A 42 3.22 18.86 -1.99
N GLU A 43 3.47 19.99 -1.35
CA GLU A 43 3.24 20.08 0.10
C GLU A 43 1.75 20.01 0.40
N TRP A 44 1.38 19.42 1.52
CA TRP A 44 -0.01 19.41 1.97
C TRP A 44 -0.51 20.86 2.20
N PRO A 45 -1.62 21.26 1.56
CA PRO A 45 -2.11 22.63 1.64
C PRO A 45 -2.67 23.00 3.02
N VAL A 46 -2.85 22.00 3.89
CA VAL A 46 -3.36 22.16 5.25
C VAL A 46 -2.44 21.49 6.25
N ALA A 47 -2.30 22.08 7.43
CA ALA A 47 -1.56 21.46 8.52
C ALA A 47 -2.30 20.20 9.00
N PRO A 48 -1.60 19.09 9.30
CA PRO A 48 -2.23 17.85 9.79
C PRO A 48 -3.19 18.03 10.96
N ALA A 49 -2.93 19.00 11.84
CA ALA A 49 -3.79 19.30 12.98
C ALA A 49 -5.16 19.89 12.60
N ARG A 50 -5.35 20.32 11.36
CA ARG A 50 -6.64 20.86 10.85
C ARG A 50 -7.50 19.82 10.16
N LEU A 51 -6.97 18.62 9.93
CA LEU A 51 -7.74 17.52 9.38
C LEU A 51 -8.75 17.04 10.43
N ASP A 52 -10.00 16.92 10.03
CA ASP A 52 -11.08 16.46 10.90
C ASP A 52 -11.16 14.93 10.94
N ALA A 53 -10.89 14.25 9.80
CA ALA A 53 -10.87 12.79 9.70
C ALA A 53 -9.94 12.30 8.59
N LEU A 54 -9.44 11.06 8.75
CA LEU A 54 -8.77 10.26 7.72
C LEU A 54 -9.58 9.00 7.47
N LEU A 55 -9.77 8.64 6.20
CA LEU A 55 -10.37 7.38 5.78
C LEU A 55 -9.34 6.60 4.96
N LEU A 56 -9.16 5.31 5.26
CA LEU A 56 -8.22 4.45 4.55
C LEU A 56 -8.98 3.41 3.73
N THR A 57 -8.63 3.29 2.46
CA THR A 57 -9.17 2.28 1.55
C THR A 57 -8.62 0.89 1.89
N HIS A 58 -7.34 0.78 2.14
CA HIS A 58 -6.68 -0.46 2.53
C HIS A 58 -5.29 -0.23 3.15
N ALA A 59 -4.63 -1.31 3.57
CA ALA A 59 -3.44 -1.23 4.42
C ALA A 59 -2.10 -1.13 3.68
N HIS A 60 -2.04 -1.24 2.34
CA HIS A 60 -0.76 -1.12 1.63
C HIS A 60 -0.06 0.21 1.95
N ILE A 61 1.27 0.17 1.97
CA ILE A 61 2.10 1.31 2.41
C ILE A 61 1.95 2.53 1.51
N ASP A 62 1.65 2.35 0.24
CA ASP A 62 1.35 3.43 -0.71
C ASP A 62 -0.05 4.05 -0.51
N HIS A 63 -0.87 3.52 0.40
CA HIS A 63 -2.15 4.08 0.86
C HIS A 63 -2.15 4.49 2.34
N SER A 64 -1.33 3.85 3.17
CA SER A 64 -1.33 4.06 4.63
C SER A 64 0.01 4.55 5.22
N GLY A 65 1.10 4.42 4.46
CA GLY A 65 2.46 4.49 4.98
C GLY A 65 2.87 5.83 5.62
N ARG A 66 2.17 6.93 5.34
CA ARG A 66 2.42 8.24 5.97
C ARG A 66 1.47 8.58 7.13
N VAL A 67 0.61 7.66 7.52
CA VAL A 67 -0.29 7.84 8.68
C VAL A 67 0.48 8.15 9.98
N PRO A 68 1.59 7.46 10.33
CA PRO A 68 2.38 7.84 11.50
C PRO A 68 3.07 9.21 11.35
N TYR A 69 3.40 9.63 10.12
CA TYR A 69 3.93 10.96 9.85
C TYR A 69 2.87 12.05 10.10
N LEU A 70 1.59 11.83 9.73
CA LEU A 70 0.48 12.72 10.12
C LEU A 70 0.40 12.88 11.63
N TYR A 71 0.45 11.76 12.36
CA TYR A 71 0.42 11.76 13.83
C TYR A 71 1.59 12.55 14.43
N LYS A 72 2.82 12.30 13.97
CA LYS A 72 4.02 13.04 14.39
C LYS A 72 3.87 14.55 14.19
N ASN A 73 3.21 14.97 13.10
CA ASN A 73 2.98 16.37 12.74
C ASN A 73 1.67 16.96 13.28
N GLY A 74 1.03 16.30 14.23
CA GLY A 74 -0.03 16.88 15.04
C GLY A 74 -1.45 16.46 14.72
N TYR A 75 -1.68 15.55 13.78
CA TYR A 75 -3.01 14.95 13.57
C TYR A 75 -3.47 14.21 14.83
N ARG A 76 -4.72 14.41 15.22
CA ARG A 76 -5.33 13.76 16.40
C ARG A 76 -6.79 13.37 16.16
N GLY A 77 -7.27 13.48 14.93
CA GLY A 77 -8.61 13.08 14.53
C GLY A 77 -8.76 11.55 14.41
N PRO A 78 -9.99 11.05 14.17
CA PRO A 78 -10.26 9.64 13.96
C PRO A 78 -9.73 9.16 12.61
N ILE A 79 -9.32 7.88 12.55
CA ILE A 79 -8.90 7.18 11.33
C ILE A 79 -9.89 6.04 11.10
N TYR A 80 -10.70 6.15 10.08
CA TYR A 80 -11.71 5.14 9.74
C TYR A 80 -11.16 4.18 8.70
N ALA A 81 -11.24 2.89 8.98
CA ALA A 81 -10.84 1.80 8.10
C ALA A 81 -11.66 0.55 8.44
N THR A 82 -11.65 -0.47 7.59
CA THR A 82 -12.22 -1.76 7.97
C THR A 82 -11.43 -2.42 9.11
N ASP A 83 -12.04 -3.38 9.81
CA ASP A 83 -11.38 -4.14 10.89
C ASP A 83 -10.06 -4.74 10.40
N ALA A 84 -10.09 -5.48 9.30
CA ALA A 84 -8.90 -6.14 8.77
C ALA A 84 -7.84 -5.14 8.27
N THR A 85 -8.23 -4.01 7.67
CA THR A 85 -7.30 -2.93 7.32
C THR A 85 -6.64 -2.34 8.55
N THR A 86 -7.39 -2.15 9.63
CA THR A 86 -6.86 -1.66 10.91
C THR A 86 -5.81 -2.61 11.48
N ASP A 87 -6.11 -3.91 11.51
CA ASP A 87 -5.20 -4.93 12.01
C ASP A 87 -3.91 -5.01 11.18
N LEU A 88 -4.04 -4.98 9.85
CA LEU A 88 -2.90 -4.98 8.94
C LEU A 88 -2.04 -3.70 9.08
N CYS A 89 -2.66 -2.53 9.22
CA CYS A 89 -1.94 -1.28 9.51
C CYS A 89 -1.13 -1.38 10.81
N GLY A 90 -1.67 -2.07 11.82
CA GLY A 90 -0.99 -2.30 13.09
C GLY A 90 0.37 -2.98 12.96
N ILE A 91 0.56 -3.84 11.98
CA ILE A 91 1.83 -4.53 11.73
C ILE A 91 2.65 -3.85 10.63
N LEU A 92 2.02 -3.37 9.55
CA LEU A 92 2.71 -2.77 8.40
C LEU A 92 3.35 -1.43 8.72
N LEU A 93 2.65 -0.55 9.45
CA LEU A 93 3.18 0.76 9.82
C LEU A 93 4.37 0.65 10.79
N GLN A 94 4.36 -0.34 11.69
CA GLN A 94 5.49 -0.60 12.58
C GLN A 94 6.70 -1.16 11.82
N ASP A 95 6.48 -2.06 10.85
CA ASP A 95 7.54 -2.62 10.00
C ASP A 95 8.18 -1.52 9.13
N SER A 96 7.35 -0.67 8.51
CA SER A 96 7.81 0.48 7.74
C SER A 96 8.63 1.46 8.59
N ALA A 97 8.19 1.77 9.81
CA ALA A 97 8.93 2.62 10.73
C ALA A 97 10.29 2.00 11.11
N HIS A 98 10.31 0.71 11.40
CA HIS A 98 11.53 -0.01 11.73
C HIS A 98 12.55 0.01 10.57
N ILE A 99 12.09 -0.18 9.33
CA ILE A 99 12.95 -0.07 8.14
C ILE A 99 13.54 1.34 8.04
N GLN A 100 12.74 2.40 8.23
CA GLN A 100 13.21 3.78 8.18
C GLN A 100 14.24 4.09 9.30
N GLU A 101 14.00 3.62 10.52
CA GLU A 101 14.94 3.76 11.63
C GLU A 101 16.28 3.08 11.32
N GLN A 102 16.26 1.84 10.82
CA GLN A 102 17.47 1.12 10.41
C GLN A 102 18.22 1.82 9.27
N GLU A 103 17.52 2.34 8.29
CA GLU A 103 18.12 3.11 7.19
C GLU A 103 18.76 4.40 7.70
N ALA A 104 18.08 5.13 8.59
CA ALA A 104 18.61 6.34 9.21
C ALA A 104 19.87 6.03 10.02
N GLU A 105 19.87 4.98 10.84
CA GLU A 105 21.05 4.52 11.57
C GLU A 105 22.23 4.16 10.65
N TRP A 106 21.95 3.45 9.54
CA TRP A 106 22.98 3.06 8.59
C TRP A 106 23.56 4.29 7.87
N LYS A 107 22.70 5.24 7.43
CA LYS A 107 23.10 6.53 6.84
C LYS A 107 23.94 7.32 7.85
N ASN A 108 23.55 7.36 9.12
CA ASN A 108 24.22 8.11 10.18
C ASN A 108 25.60 7.53 10.53
N ARG A 109 25.74 6.20 10.57
CA ARG A 109 27.07 5.56 10.71
C ARG A 109 28.03 5.94 9.58
N LYS A 110 27.53 6.13 8.35
CA LYS A 110 28.34 6.62 7.22
C LYS A 110 28.57 8.13 7.30
N ALA A 111 27.56 8.91 7.68
CA ALA A 111 27.61 10.36 7.83
C ALA A 111 28.64 10.77 8.86
N GLN A 112 28.69 10.10 10.01
CA GLN A 112 29.68 10.33 11.06
C GLN A 112 31.13 10.24 10.55
N ARG A 113 31.42 9.26 9.66
CA ARG A 113 32.74 9.08 9.07
C ARG A 113 33.09 10.16 8.02
N SER A 114 32.08 10.84 7.44
CA SER A 114 32.23 11.84 6.39
C SER A 114 31.94 13.27 6.87
N GLY A 115 31.70 13.47 8.18
CA GLY A 115 31.40 14.80 8.75
C GLY A 115 30.08 15.41 8.25
N ARG A 116 29.09 14.58 7.88
CA ARG A 116 27.76 15.02 7.44
C ARG A 116 26.80 15.02 8.62
N ASP A 117 25.75 15.84 8.54
CA ASP A 117 24.67 15.87 9.53
C ASP A 117 23.91 14.54 9.58
N PRO A 118 23.42 14.14 10.76
CA PRO A 118 22.60 12.95 10.91
C PRO A 118 21.23 13.14 10.22
N VAL A 119 20.68 12.04 9.70
CA VAL A 119 19.33 11.96 9.11
C VAL A 119 18.39 11.34 10.16
N GLU A 120 17.22 11.91 10.34
CA GLU A 120 16.14 11.33 11.16
C GLU A 120 15.15 10.58 10.26
N PRO A 121 14.50 9.51 10.74
CA PRO A 121 13.40 8.88 10.02
C PRO A 121 12.19 9.82 9.98
N ASP A 122 11.37 9.71 8.96
CA ASP A 122 10.15 10.51 8.85
C ASP A 122 9.25 10.32 10.08
N TYR A 123 9.17 9.11 10.59
CA TYR A 123 8.50 8.74 11.84
C TYR A 123 9.18 7.53 12.48
N THR A 124 8.87 7.29 13.74
CA THR A 124 9.44 6.20 14.55
C THR A 124 8.44 5.07 14.74
N VAL A 125 8.93 3.89 15.19
CA VAL A 125 8.06 2.78 15.64
C VAL A 125 7.08 3.25 16.73
N GLN A 126 7.52 4.14 17.63
CA GLN A 126 6.64 4.68 18.67
C GLN A 126 5.50 5.55 18.10
N ASP A 127 5.75 6.31 17.03
CA ASP A 127 4.71 7.08 16.33
C ASP A 127 3.70 6.14 15.68
N ALA A 128 4.18 5.05 15.04
CA ALA A 128 3.34 4.01 14.45
C ALA A 128 2.46 3.30 15.49
N VAL A 129 3.01 2.97 16.66
CA VAL A 129 2.22 2.39 17.77
C VAL A 129 1.19 3.37 18.31
N ASN A 130 1.56 4.63 18.47
CA ASN A 130 0.68 5.62 19.07
C ASN A 130 -0.50 6.00 18.16
N VAL A 131 -0.29 6.07 16.84
CA VAL A 131 -1.35 6.44 15.90
C VAL A 131 -2.45 5.39 15.83
N MET A 132 -2.16 4.12 16.14
CA MET A 132 -3.18 3.06 16.18
C MET A 132 -4.33 3.33 17.16
N LYS A 133 -4.10 4.16 18.18
CA LYS A 133 -5.16 4.58 19.14
C LYS A 133 -6.24 5.47 18.51
N GLN A 134 -6.00 6.01 17.31
CA GLN A 134 -6.94 6.84 16.58
C GLN A 134 -7.79 6.06 15.60
N PHE A 135 -7.43 4.81 15.32
CA PHE A 135 -8.20 3.96 14.42
C PHE A 135 -9.58 3.64 14.99
N GLN A 136 -10.57 3.73 14.11
CA GLN A 136 -11.99 3.43 14.36
C GLN A 136 -12.44 2.39 13.33
N PRO A 137 -12.35 1.08 13.66
CA PRO A 137 -12.72 0.01 12.75
C PRO A 137 -14.17 0.09 12.31
N GLN A 138 -14.45 -0.23 11.04
CA GLN A 138 -15.76 -0.13 10.41
C GLN A 138 -16.14 -1.43 9.69
N ALA A 139 -17.39 -1.85 9.86
CA ALA A 139 -17.95 -2.98 9.12
C ALA A 139 -18.28 -2.57 7.67
N TYR A 140 -18.21 -3.54 6.75
CA TYR A 140 -18.65 -3.35 5.38
C TYR A 140 -20.17 -3.09 5.28
N GLY A 141 -20.56 -2.31 4.29
CA GLY A 141 -21.94 -2.10 3.87
C GLY A 141 -22.78 -1.17 4.77
N GLN A 142 -22.26 -0.76 5.92
CA GLN A 142 -22.98 0.10 6.86
C GLN A 142 -22.64 1.56 6.65
N TRP A 143 -23.65 2.45 6.73
CA TRP A 143 -23.45 3.89 6.74
C TRP A 143 -23.02 4.36 8.12
N LEU A 144 -21.96 5.15 8.16
CA LEU A 144 -21.44 5.82 9.34
C LEU A 144 -21.58 7.32 9.15
N THR A 145 -22.24 8.01 10.05
CA THR A 145 -22.23 9.48 10.09
C THR A 145 -20.89 9.95 10.66
N LEU A 146 -20.10 10.62 9.82
CA LEU A 146 -18.82 11.22 10.23
C LEU A 146 -19.06 12.58 10.89
N PHE A 147 -19.89 13.42 10.25
CA PHE A 147 -20.22 14.76 10.68
C PHE A 147 -21.68 15.07 10.37
N ASP A 148 -22.34 15.75 11.32
CA ASP A 148 -23.71 16.26 11.16
C ASP A 148 -23.80 17.60 11.90
N GLY A 149 -24.13 18.68 11.17
CA GLY A 149 -24.13 20.04 11.70
C GLY A 149 -24.81 21.06 10.77
N GLU A 150 -24.73 22.34 11.13
CA GLU A 150 -25.35 23.41 10.37
C GLU A 150 -24.82 23.56 8.94
N ALA A 151 -23.54 23.26 8.70
CA ALA A 151 -22.93 23.35 7.37
C ALA A 151 -23.27 22.15 6.45
N GLY A 152 -23.84 21.09 7.02
CA GLY A 152 -24.24 19.90 6.28
C GLY A 152 -23.91 18.59 7.01
N CYS A 153 -24.05 17.49 6.30
CA CYS A 153 -23.82 16.14 6.81
C CYS A 153 -22.86 15.39 5.89
N ILE A 154 -21.95 14.60 6.46
CA ILE A 154 -21.05 13.69 5.75
C ILE A 154 -21.20 12.31 6.36
N GLU A 155 -21.56 11.34 5.53
CA GLU A 155 -21.64 9.92 5.89
C GLU A 155 -20.69 9.12 5.01
N ALA A 156 -20.12 8.03 5.55
CA ALA A 156 -19.23 7.13 4.85
C ALA A 156 -19.76 5.70 4.85
N ARG A 157 -19.46 4.94 3.79
CA ARG A 157 -19.71 3.50 3.70
C ARG A 157 -18.53 2.83 3.01
N PHE A 158 -18.08 1.73 3.60
CA PHE A 158 -17.02 0.87 3.08
C PHE A 158 -17.63 -0.31 2.35
N THR A 159 -17.19 -0.58 1.11
CA THR A 159 -17.66 -1.72 0.30
C THR A 159 -16.44 -2.52 -0.13
N ASP A 160 -16.45 -3.84 0.09
CA ASP A 160 -15.33 -4.72 -0.25
C ASP A 160 -14.99 -4.62 -1.74
N VAL A 161 -13.74 -4.41 -2.05
CA VAL A 161 -13.24 -4.22 -3.41
C VAL A 161 -12.25 -5.31 -3.84
N GLY A 162 -12.07 -6.34 -3.01
CA GLY A 162 -11.41 -7.61 -3.36
C GLY A 162 -9.94 -7.53 -3.73
N HIS A 163 -9.21 -6.49 -3.31
CA HIS A 163 -7.79 -6.31 -3.64
C HIS A 163 -6.86 -6.93 -2.59
N LEU A 164 -7.16 -6.68 -1.35
CA LEU A 164 -6.42 -7.16 -0.18
C LEU A 164 -7.44 -7.46 0.93
N LEU A 165 -7.05 -8.28 1.90
CA LEU A 165 -7.84 -8.48 3.11
C LEU A 165 -8.21 -7.13 3.72
N GLY A 166 -9.49 -6.85 3.87
CA GLY A 166 -9.97 -5.59 4.42
C GLY A 166 -10.06 -4.42 3.43
N SER A 167 -9.63 -4.58 2.17
CA SER A 167 -9.71 -3.50 1.18
C SER A 167 -11.14 -3.04 0.93
N ALA A 168 -11.32 -1.74 0.73
CA ALA A 168 -12.64 -1.16 0.51
C ALA A 168 -12.60 -0.02 -0.51
N SER A 169 -13.63 0.07 -1.33
CA SER A 169 -14.05 1.34 -1.89
C SER A 169 -14.80 2.14 -0.85
N ILE A 170 -14.61 3.47 -0.83
CA ILE A 170 -15.23 4.37 0.13
C ILE A 170 -16.25 5.23 -0.57
N THR A 171 -17.52 5.11 -0.17
CA THR A 171 -18.60 5.99 -0.64
C THR A 171 -18.86 7.05 0.41
N LEU A 172 -18.72 8.32 0.05
CA LEU A 172 -19.11 9.45 0.87
C LEU A 172 -20.45 10.00 0.36
N ARG A 173 -21.45 10.10 1.24
CA ARG A 173 -22.70 10.82 0.99
C ARG A 173 -22.59 12.18 1.66
N ILE A 174 -22.58 13.24 0.86
CA ILE A 174 -22.30 14.60 1.30
C ILE A 174 -23.52 15.46 1.02
N THR A 175 -24.09 16.04 2.08
CA THR A 175 -25.20 16.98 2.00
C THR A 175 -24.69 18.33 2.49
N GLU A 176 -24.52 19.30 1.60
CA GLU A 176 -24.21 20.68 1.97
C GLU A 176 -25.49 21.48 2.19
N GLU A 177 -25.44 22.53 2.99
CA GLU A 177 -26.60 23.37 3.30
C GLU A 177 -27.32 23.83 2.01
N GLY A 178 -28.63 23.57 1.96
CA GLY A 178 -29.48 23.94 0.83
C GLY A 178 -29.29 23.17 -0.46
N ARG A 179 -28.52 22.05 -0.45
CA ARG A 179 -28.27 21.19 -1.62
C ARG A 179 -28.80 19.78 -1.41
N SER A 180 -29.07 19.10 -2.52
CA SER A 180 -29.34 17.67 -2.50
C SER A 180 -28.06 16.89 -2.17
N PRO A 181 -28.17 15.71 -1.53
CA PRO A 181 -27.03 14.83 -1.30
C PRO A 181 -26.30 14.45 -2.59
N GLU A 182 -25.00 14.45 -2.58
CA GLU A 182 -24.14 13.95 -3.69
C GLU A 182 -23.24 12.80 -3.18
N LEU A 183 -22.98 11.83 -4.06
CA LEU A 183 -22.20 10.64 -3.78
C LEU A 183 -20.82 10.76 -4.43
N LEU A 184 -19.78 10.77 -3.61
CA LEU A 184 -18.39 10.71 -4.04
C LEU A 184 -17.81 9.35 -3.65
N VAL A 185 -17.33 8.59 -4.66
CA VAL A 185 -16.74 7.26 -4.46
C VAL A 185 -15.25 7.30 -4.73
N PHE A 186 -14.48 6.72 -3.82
CA PHE A 186 -13.07 6.39 -4.01
C PHE A 186 -12.96 4.88 -4.19
N SER A 187 -12.41 4.42 -5.31
CA SER A 187 -12.31 2.97 -5.56
C SER A 187 -11.38 2.26 -4.57
N GLY A 188 -10.35 2.96 -4.07
CA GLY A 188 -9.15 2.29 -3.62
C GLY A 188 -8.53 1.49 -4.77
N ASP A 189 -7.78 0.47 -4.46
CA ASP A 189 -7.28 -0.49 -5.45
C ASP A 189 -8.34 -1.56 -5.67
N ILE A 190 -8.69 -1.80 -6.93
CA ILE A 190 -9.73 -2.75 -7.31
C ILE A 190 -9.10 -4.12 -7.53
N GLY A 191 -9.61 -5.12 -6.83
CA GLY A 191 -9.13 -6.50 -6.91
C GLY A 191 -9.41 -7.16 -8.26
N ASN A 192 -8.62 -8.18 -8.55
CA ASN A 192 -8.91 -9.07 -9.66
C ASN A 192 -9.99 -10.07 -9.24
N ARG A 193 -10.84 -10.52 -10.18
CA ARG A 193 -11.88 -11.51 -9.90
C ARG A 193 -11.31 -12.91 -9.68
N ASP A 194 -12.07 -13.77 -9.01
CA ASP A 194 -11.74 -15.16 -8.72
C ASP A 194 -10.37 -15.35 -8.02
N GLN A 195 -9.90 -14.39 -7.25
CA GLN A 195 -8.70 -14.57 -6.43
C GLN A 195 -9.02 -15.55 -5.29
N PRO A 196 -8.07 -16.42 -4.92
CA PRO A 196 -8.30 -17.32 -3.79
C PRO A 196 -8.36 -16.52 -2.47
N LEU A 197 -9.12 -17.00 -1.52
CA LEU A 197 -9.28 -16.52 -0.15
C LEU A 197 -10.19 -15.31 0.02
N ILE A 198 -10.11 -14.31 -0.85
CA ILE A 198 -10.85 -13.04 -0.67
C ILE A 198 -11.98 -12.92 -1.68
N LYS A 199 -13.00 -12.15 -1.32
CA LYS A 199 -14.17 -11.92 -2.15
C LYS A 199 -13.84 -11.15 -3.41
N ASP A 200 -14.66 -11.33 -4.44
CA ASP A 200 -14.62 -10.52 -5.65
C ASP A 200 -14.99 -9.05 -5.38
N PRO A 201 -14.51 -8.11 -6.21
CA PRO A 201 -14.86 -6.70 -6.10
C PRO A 201 -16.36 -6.47 -6.17
N ALA A 202 -16.94 -5.90 -5.12
CA ALA A 202 -18.33 -5.51 -5.08
C ALA A 202 -18.53 -4.07 -5.60
N CYS A 203 -19.69 -3.83 -6.22
CA CYS A 203 -20.09 -2.50 -6.66
C CYS A 203 -20.61 -1.67 -5.48
N PRO A 204 -20.18 -0.41 -5.29
CA PRO A 204 -20.72 0.46 -4.25
C PRO A 204 -22.12 1.01 -4.58
N GLY A 205 -22.65 0.77 -5.79
CA GLY A 205 -24.03 1.11 -6.19
C GLY A 205 -24.10 2.34 -7.11
N GLU A 206 -24.09 3.54 -6.56
CA GLU A 206 -24.22 4.79 -7.31
C GLU A 206 -23.07 5.75 -6.98
N ALA A 207 -22.75 6.64 -7.92
CA ALA A 207 -21.84 7.75 -7.72
C ALA A 207 -22.25 8.97 -8.58
N ASP A 208 -22.09 10.16 -8.03
CA ASP A 208 -22.05 11.40 -8.79
C ASP A 208 -20.63 11.69 -9.26
N TYR A 209 -19.65 11.38 -8.42
CA TYR A 209 -18.22 11.49 -8.71
C TYR A 209 -17.50 10.20 -8.32
N LEU A 210 -16.53 9.83 -9.12
CA LEU A 210 -15.71 8.65 -8.90
C LEU A 210 -14.23 9.02 -9.00
N VAL A 211 -13.43 8.69 -8.00
CA VAL A 211 -11.97 8.63 -8.06
C VAL A 211 -11.59 7.17 -8.21
N MET A 212 -11.00 6.79 -9.36
CA MET A 212 -10.78 5.39 -9.75
C MET A 212 -9.31 5.13 -10.03
N GLU A 213 -8.81 3.97 -9.57
CA GLU A 213 -7.48 3.48 -9.93
C GLU A 213 -7.35 3.17 -11.43
N SER A 214 -6.11 3.09 -11.90
CA SER A 214 -5.80 2.75 -13.29
C SER A 214 -4.50 1.95 -13.45
N THR A 215 -4.06 1.23 -12.45
CA THR A 215 -2.77 0.51 -12.42
C THR A 215 -2.53 -0.34 -13.67
N TYR A 216 -3.54 -1.06 -14.14
CA TYR A 216 -3.50 -1.84 -15.38
C TYR A 216 -4.55 -1.40 -16.42
N GLY A 217 -4.88 -0.12 -16.46
CA GLY A 217 -5.87 0.44 -17.39
C GLY A 217 -5.50 0.38 -18.87
N ASP A 218 -4.30 -0.07 -19.21
CA ASP A 218 -3.78 -0.17 -20.60
C ASP A 218 -3.59 -1.61 -21.09
N ARG A 219 -3.86 -2.61 -20.26
CA ARG A 219 -3.54 -4.01 -20.60
C ARG A 219 -4.46 -5.02 -19.94
N SER A 220 -4.58 -6.20 -20.57
CA SER A 220 -5.22 -7.38 -20.00
C SER A 220 -4.16 -8.33 -19.38
N HIS A 221 -4.56 -9.03 -18.34
CA HIS A 221 -3.76 -10.14 -17.77
C HIS A 221 -3.82 -11.40 -18.62
N GLY A 222 -4.71 -11.44 -19.62
CA GLY A 222 -4.98 -12.63 -20.43
C GLY A 222 -5.79 -13.69 -19.68
N PRO A 223 -5.97 -14.87 -20.27
CA PRO A 223 -6.72 -15.93 -19.63
C PRO A 223 -5.98 -16.42 -18.36
N ARG A 224 -6.75 -16.61 -17.29
CA ARG A 224 -6.22 -17.07 -16.01
C ARG A 224 -5.66 -18.49 -16.15
N PRO A 225 -4.37 -18.71 -15.84
CA PRO A 225 -3.79 -20.05 -15.86
C PRO A 225 -4.29 -20.88 -14.67
N ASP A 226 -4.17 -22.21 -14.77
CA ASP A 226 -4.29 -23.10 -13.60
C ASP A 226 -3.02 -22.98 -12.76
N TYR A 227 -3.04 -22.05 -11.81
CA TYR A 227 -1.90 -21.78 -10.91
C TYR A 227 -1.46 -23.01 -10.12
N VAL A 228 -2.40 -23.85 -9.72
CA VAL A 228 -2.12 -25.07 -8.94
C VAL A 228 -1.39 -26.08 -9.82
N ALA A 229 -1.82 -26.27 -11.07
CA ALA A 229 -1.14 -27.17 -12.01
C ALA A 229 0.26 -26.65 -12.36
N GLU A 230 0.41 -25.36 -12.69
CA GLU A 230 1.71 -24.77 -13.03
C GLU A 230 2.69 -24.82 -11.85
N LEU A 231 2.21 -24.47 -10.64
CA LEU A 231 3.01 -24.55 -9.42
C LEU A 231 3.41 -25.99 -9.10
N THR A 232 2.50 -26.95 -9.33
CA THR A 232 2.78 -28.40 -9.17
C THR A 232 3.91 -28.86 -10.10
N GLU A 233 3.88 -28.50 -11.39
CA GLU A 233 4.91 -28.86 -12.37
C GLU A 233 6.29 -28.29 -11.97
N ILE A 234 6.32 -26.99 -11.62
CA ILE A 234 7.57 -26.33 -11.20
C ILE A 234 8.13 -26.97 -9.93
N LEU A 235 7.27 -27.24 -8.95
CA LEU A 235 7.65 -27.86 -7.70
C LEU A 235 8.17 -29.29 -7.90
N GLN A 236 7.41 -30.15 -8.63
CA GLN A 236 7.82 -31.52 -8.93
C GLN A 236 9.21 -31.55 -9.57
N THR A 237 9.37 -30.77 -10.67
CA THR A 237 10.64 -30.69 -11.40
C THR A 237 11.80 -30.24 -10.51
N THR A 238 11.56 -29.34 -9.57
CA THR A 238 12.58 -28.81 -8.66
C THR A 238 12.98 -29.84 -7.61
N LEU A 239 12.00 -30.51 -7.00
CA LEU A 239 12.24 -31.54 -5.98
C LEU A 239 12.91 -32.77 -6.59
N ASP A 240 12.54 -33.20 -7.80
CA ASP A 240 13.16 -34.33 -8.51
C ASP A 240 14.65 -34.09 -8.80
N ARG A 241 15.07 -32.83 -8.96
CA ARG A 241 16.48 -32.46 -9.07
C ARG A 241 17.20 -32.37 -7.73
N GLY A 242 16.48 -32.53 -6.61
CA GLY A 242 17.03 -32.39 -5.26
C GLY A 242 17.26 -30.92 -4.84
N GLY A 243 16.60 -29.96 -5.51
CA GLY A 243 16.75 -28.54 -5.27
C GLY A 243 15.67 -27.92 -4.41
N ASN A 244 15.89 -26.67 -4.01
CA ASN A 244 14.92 -25.84 -3.32
C ASN A 244 14.12 -24.99 -4.32
N LEU A 245 12.81 -24.83 -4.06
CA LEU A 245 11.97 -23.83 -4.71
C LEU A 245 11.95 -22.57 -3.85
N VAL A 246 12.61 -21.50 -4.31
CA VAL A 246 12.70 -20.22 -3.59
C VAL A 246 11.73 -19.24 -4.22
N ILE A 247 10.80 -18.70 -3.40
CA ILE A 247 9.71 -17.83 -3.86
C ILE A 247 9.82 -16.46 -3.15
N PRO A 248 10.35 -15.43 -3.83
CA PRO A 248 10.23 -14.06 -3.37
C PRO A 248 8.76 -13.64 -3.33
N SER A 249 8.26 -13.21 -2.18
CA SER A 249 6.84 -12.91 -2.00
C SER A 249 6.62 -11.69 -1.12
N PHE A 250 5.55 -10.93 -1.39
CA PHE A 250 5.06 -9.93 -0.44
C PHE A 250 4.52 -10.62 0.81
N ALA A 251 4.75 -10.02 1.96
CA ALA A 251 4.36 -10.59 3.24
C ALA A 251 2.85 -10.65 3.45
N VAL A 252 2.10 -9.76 2.79
CA VAL A 252 0.64 -9.65 2.88
C VAL A 252 0.02 -9.95 1.52
N GLY A 253 -1.05 -10.70 1.49
CA GLY A 253 -1.80 -11.12 0.31
C GLY A 253 -1.13 -12.29 -0.41
N ARG A 254 -0.07 -12.02 -1.16
CA ARG A 254 0.60 -13.01 -2.03
C ARG A 254 1.13 -14.25 -1.29
N THR A 255 1.68 -14.07 -0.09
CA THR A 255 2.14 -15.22 0.73
C THR A 255 0.96 -16.09 1.13
N GLN A 256 -0.18 -15.52 1.51
CA GLN A 256 -1.36 -16.27 1.92
C GLN A 256 -2.00 -17.03 0.75
N GLU A 257 -2.05 -16.44 -0.45
CA GLU A 257 -2.48 -17.14 -1.66
C GLU A 257 -1.59 -18.35 -1.98
N LEU A 258 -0.26 -18.19 -1.87
CA LEU A 258 0.67 -19.32 -2.05
C LEU A 258 0.43 -20.42 -1.03
N LEU A 259 0.19 -20.07 0.23
CA LEU A 259 -0.15 -21.07 1.27
C LEU A 259 -1.43 -21.82 0.93
N TYR A 260 -2.44 -21.13 0.41
CA TYR A 260 -3.69 -21.74 -0.06
C TYR A 260 -3.42 -22.75 -1.19
N PHE A 261 -2.63 -22.38 -2.21
CA PHE A 261 -2.27 -23.29 -3.30
C PHE A 261 -1.44 -24.48 -2.81
N PHE A 262 -0.46 -24.29 -1.93
CA PHE A 262 0.32 -25.39 -1.36
C PHE A 262 -0.51 -26.33 -0.51
N ARG A 263 -1.49 -25.80 0.23
CA ARG A 263 -2.46 -26.62 0.95
C ARG A 263 -3.22 -27.52 -0.01
N GLN A 264 -3.71 -26.98 -1.12
CA GLN A 264 -4.44 -27.73 -2.14
C GLN A 264 -3.57 -28.81 -2.78
N ILE A 265 -2.34 -28.46 -3.22
CA ILE A 265 -1.37 -29.41 -3.80
C ILE A 265 -1.12 -30.60 -2.86
N LYS A 266 -0.95 -30.32 -1.56
CA LYS A 266 -0.73 -31.37 -0.55
C LYS A 266 -1.97 -32.19 -0.26
N ALA A 267 -3.13 -31.56 -0.13
CA ALA A 267 -4.40 -32.26 0.13
C ALA A 267 -4.77 -33.21 -1.01
N GLU A 268 -4.47 -32.83 -2.25
CA GLU A 268 -4.74 -33.63 -3.44
C GLU A 268 -3.60 -34.62 -3.80
N GLY A 269 -2.48 -34.59 -3.04
CA GLY A 269 -1.34 -35.51 -3.29
C GLY A 269 -0.71 -35.34 -4.66
N ARG A 270 -0.65 -34.11 -5.20
CA ARG A 270 -0.19 -33.84 -6.58
C ARG A 270 1.31 -34.02 -6.81
N ILE A 271 2.11 -34.07 -5.73
CA ILE A 271 3.57 -34.26 -5.81
C ILE A 271 3.90 -35.73 -5.55
N HIS A 272 4.61 -36.35 -6.46
CA HIS A 272 4.96 -37.77 -6.38
C HIS A 272 6.41 -37.99 -5.93
N GLY A 273 6.60 -38.96 -5.04
CA GLY A 273 7.95 -39.31 -4.52
C GLY A 273 8.51 -38.34 -3.48
N HIS A 274 7.77 -37.26 -3.14
CA HIS A 274 8.18 -36.23 -2.18
C HIS A 274 7.02 -35.83 -1.25
N ASP A 275 6.19 -36.79 -0.80
CA ASP A 275 4.91 -36.56 -0.09
C ASP A 275 5.06 -35.66 1.13
N GLY A 276 6.19 -35.69 1.82
CA GLY A 276 6.47 -34.91 3.04
C GLY A 276 7.22 -33.60 2.81
N PHE A 277 7.35 -33.09 1.57
CA PHE A 277 8.16 -31.89 1.31
C PHE A 277 7.81 -30.72 2.24
N PRO A 278 8.82 -30.07 2.86
CA PRO A 278 8.59 -28.91 3.73
C PRO A 278 8.27 -27.66 2.91
N VAL A 279 7.37 -26.82 3.44
CA VAL A 279 7.16 -25.44 3.00
C VAL A 279 7.52 -24.52 4.15
N VAL A 280 8.47 -23.62 3.94
CA VAL A 280 8.95 -22.72 4.97
C VAL A 280 8.61 -21.29 4.61
N VAL A 281 7.92 -20.58 5.50
CA VAL A 281 7.71 -19.14 5.42
C VAL A 281 8.74 -18.45 6.31
N ASP A 282 9.72 -17.80 5.69
CA ASP A 282 10.78 -17.07 6.41
C ASP A 282 10.55 -15.56 6.33
N SER A 283 9.52 -15.10 7.02
CA SER A 283 9.16 -13.69 7.17
C SER A 283 8.29 -13.48 8.41
N PRO A 284 8.81 -12.81 9.47
CA PRO A 284 8.01 -12.50 10.66
C PRO A 284 6.75 -11.68 10.35
N LEU A 285 6.83 -10.77 9.37
CA LEU A 285 5.67 -9.98 8.93
C LEU A 285 4.62 -10.87 8.26
N ALA A 286 5.04 -11.84 7.41
CA ALA A 286 4.13 -12.79 6.78
C ALA A 286 3.44 -13.71 7.81
N SER A 287 4.14 -14.09 8.88
CA SER A 287 3.56 -14.84 10.00
C SER A 287 2.44 -14.06 10.67
N LYS A 288 2.71 -12.81 11.05
CA LYS A 288 1.72 -11.92 11.69
C LYS A 288 0.51 -11.67 10.78
N SER A 289 0.74 -11.37 9.49
CA SER A 289 -0.34 -11.15 8.55
C SER A 289 -1.20 -12.41 8.34
N THR A 290 -0.59 -13.60 8.31
CA THR A 290 -1.34 -14.86 8.22
C THR A 290 -2.25 -15.07 9.43
N THR A 291 -1.85 -14.63 10.62
CA THR A 291 -2.71 -14.63 11.81
C THR A 291 -3.90 -13.68 11.62
N ILE A 292 -3.67 -12.46 11.13
CA ILE A 292 -4.73 -11.48 10.85
C ILE A 292 -5.73 -12.03 9.81
N PHE A 293 -5.25 -12.69 8.75
CA PHE A 293 -6.13 -13.36 7.78
C PHE A 293 -7.04 -14.38 8.44
N ARG A 294 -6.53 -15.15 9.41
CA ARG A 294 -7.33 -16.13 10.16
C ARG A 294 -8.31 -15.51 11.14
N GLU A 295 -8.06 -14.32 11.64
CA GLU A 295 -8.94 -13.62 12.58
C GLU A 295 -10.08 -12.89 11.86
N ASN A 296 -9.86 -12.46 10.61
CA ASN A 296 -10.81 -11.69 9.81
C ASN A 296 -11.53 -12.51 8.71
N PHE A 297 -11.56 -13.84 8.81
CA PHE A 297 -12.10 -14.71 7.76
C PHE A 297 -13.60 -14.50 7.49
N SER A 298 -14.41 -14.21 8.51
CA SER A 298 -15.86 -14.10 8.39
C SER A 298 -16.32 -13.03 7.41
N ASP A 299 -15.61 -11.93 7.36
CA ASP A 299 -16.01 -10.75 6.60
C ASP A 299 -15.30 -10.65 5.24
N CYS A 300 -14.12 -11.23 5.13
CA CYS A 300 -13.25 -11.03 3.98
C CYS A 300 -13.11 -12.26 3.07
N PHE A 301 -13.29 -13.50 3.59
CA PHE A 301 -13.06 -14.70 2.78
C PHE A 301 -14.20 -14.95 1.80
N ASP A 302 -13.83 -15.53 0.63
CA ASP A 302 -14.75 -16.03 -0.37
C ASP A 302 -15.53 -17.25 0.12
N GLU A 303 -16.52 -17.71 -0.65
CA GLU A 303 -17.38 -18.85 -0.27
C GLU A 303 -16.58 -20.14 -0.14
N GLU A 304 -15.55 -20.36 -0.98
CA GLU A 304 -14.74 -21.58 -0.97
C GLU A 304 -13.86 -21.65 0.29
N ALA A 305 -13.17 -20.57 0.62
CA ALA A 305 -12.36 -20.49 1.83
C ALA A 305 -13.21 -20.55 3.10
N LEU A 306 -14.41 -19.94 3.10
CA LEU A 306 -15.36 -20.03 4.21
C LEU A 306 -15.86 -21.47 4.39
N ALA A 307 -16.16 -22.21 3.32
CA ALA A 307 -16.58 -23.61 3.40
C ALA A 307 -15.47 -24.49 4.02
N LEU A 308 -14.20 -24.22 3.71
CA LEU A 308 -13.08 -24.92 4.36
C LEU A 308 -13.04 -24.63 5.86
N VAL A 309 -13.17 -23.38 6.28
CA VAL A 309 -13.20 -23.01 7.70
C VAL A 309 -14.37 -23.67 8.42
N GLN A 310 -15.57 -23.67 7.82
CA GLN A 310 -16.77 -24.30 8.36
C GLN A 310 -16.63 -25.83 8.50
N SER A 311 -15.85 -26.47 7.61
CA SER A 311 -15.52 -27.90 7.73
C SER A 311 -14.45 -28.20 8.80
N GLY A 312 -13.97 -27.20 9.52
CA GLY A 312 -12.93 -27.33 10.54
C GLY A 312 -11.51 -27.36 9.97
N GLN A 313 -11.33 -27.06 8.68
CA GLN A 313 -10.02 -26.98 8.04
C GLN A 313 -9.48 -25.54 8.09
N ASN A 314 -8.16 -25.42 8.17
CA ASN A 314 -7.51 -24.12 8.06
C ASN A 314 -7.01 -23.92 6.61
N PRO A 315 -7.51 -22.91 5.86
CA PRO A 315 -7.12 -22.67 4.47
C PRO A 315 -5.63 -22.30 4.32
N LEU A 316 -4.98 -21.82 5.37
CA LEU A 316 -3.61 -21.31 5.37
C LEU A 316 -2.63 -22.21 6.16
N SER A 317 -3.04 -23.43 6.51
CA SER A 317 -2.18 -24.35 7.27
C SER A 317 -2.35 -25.78 6.77
N PHE A 318 -1.23 -26.51 6.74
CA PHE A 318 -1.19 -27.91 6.27
C PHE A 318 0.04 -28.62 6.88
N PRO A 319 0.08 -29.96 6.86
CA PRO A 319 1.23 -30.73 7.34
C PRO A 319 2.51 -30.38 6.58
N GLY A 320 3.61 -30.11 7.30
CA GLY A 320 4.90 -29.72 6.72
C GLY A 320 5.04 -28.22 6.42
N LEU A 321 4.09 -27.38 6.83
CA LEU A 321 4.28 -25.93 6.89
C LEU A 321 5.08 -25.57 8.14
N HIS A 322 6.16 -24.81 7.95
CA HIS A 322 7.02 -24.29 9.00
C HIS A 322 7.10 -22.76 8.90
N ILE A 323 6.93 -22.08 10.02
CA ILE A 323 7.07 -20.63 10.11
C ILE A 323 8.38 -20.33 10.84
N SER A 324 9.26 -19.55 10.20
CA SER A 324 10.53 -19.10 10.79
C SER A 324 10.34 -17.71 11.40
N GLU A 325 10.48 -17.60 12.70
CA GLU A 325 10.33 -16.33 13.41
C GLU A 325 11.68 -15.71 13.77
N THR A 326 12.64 -16.53 14.19
CA THR A 326 13.94 -16.06 14.67
C THR A 326 14.98 -15.94 13.55
N LYS A 327 16.08 -15.26 13.84
CA LYS A 327 17.23 -15.20 12.93
C LYS A 327 17.93 -16.55 12.84
N GLU A 328 17.98 -17.29 13.94
CA GLU A 328 18.58 -18.61 14.06
C GLU A 328 17.84 -19.62 13.17
N ASP A 329 16.50 -19.59 13.18
CA ASP A 329 15.67 -20.42 12.27
C ASP A 329 15.98 -20.11 10.81
N SER A 330 16.05 -18.82 10.46
CA SER A 330 16.35 -18.35 9.10
C SER A 330 17.74 -18.82 8.62
N VAL A 331 18.73 -18.85 9.49
CA VAL A 331 20.06 -19.37 9.18
C VAL A 331 20.02 -20.90 8.99
N ALA A 332 19.27 -21.60 9.83
CA ALA A 332 19.14 -23.06 9.75
C ALA A 332 18.53 -23.52 8.42
N ILE A 333 17.56 -22.77 7.86
CA ILE A 333 16.96 -23.06 6.54
C ILE A 333 18.02 -23.15 5.46
N ASN A 334 19.03 -22.29 5.47
CA ASN A 334 20.07 -22.23 4.45
C ASN A 334 21.13 -23.33 4.59
N THR A 335 21.27 -23.92 5.77
CA THR A 335 22.23 -25.01 6.05
C THR A 335 21.61 -26.40 5.94
N ASP A 336 20.29 -26.50 6.01
CA ASP A 336 19.56 -27.76 5.82
C ASP A 336 19.48 -28.11 4.31
N THR A 337 20.00 -29.26 3.94
CA THR A 337 20.08 -29.75 2.56
C THR A 337 18.82 -30.43 2.05
N THR A 338 17.83 -30.67 2.90
CA THR A 338 16.53 -31.25 2.51
C THR A 338 15.84 -30.36 1.47
N PRO A 339 15.46 -30.90 0.30
CA PRO A 339 14.68 -30.13 -0.69
C PRO A 339 13.38 -29.60 -0.10
N LYS A 340 13.12 -28.30 -0.30
CA LYS A 340 11.99 -27.61 0.32
C LYS A 340 11.51 -26.42 -0.51
N VAL A 341 10.34 -25.93 -0.19
CA VAL A 341 9.85 -24.62 -0.64
C VAL A 341 10.24 -23.56 0.41
N ILE A 342 10.77 -22.42 -0.04
CA ILE A 342 11.15 -21.28 0.80
C ILE A 342 10.40 -20.06 0.29
N ILE A 343 9.46 -19.54 1.08
CA ILE A 343 8.71 -18.31 0.79
C ILE A 343 9.27 -17.21 1.70
N SER A 344 9.75 -16.11 1.13
CA SER A 344 10.38 -15.05 1.94
C SER A 344 10.22 -13.67 1.30
N ALA A 345 10.06 -12.65 2.14
CA ALA A 345 10.00 -11.25 1.72
C ALA A 345 11.42 -10.67 1.53
N SER A 346 11.61 -9.70 0.61
CA SER A 346 10.63 -8.96 -0.18
C SER A 346 10.36 -9.62 -1.54
N GLY A 347 9.20 -9.30 -2.12
CA GLY A 347 8.80 -9.86 -3.43
C GLY A 347 9.66 -9.44 -4.62
N MET A 348 10.37 -8.28 -4.53
CA MET A 348 11.28 -7.77 -5.58
C MET A 348 12.77 -8.02 -5.29
N CYS A 349 13.09 -8.70 -4.20
CA CYS A 349 14.44 -9.11 -3.78
C CYS A 349 15.38 -7.96 -3.37
N ASP A 350 14.91 -6.74 -3.21
CA ASP A 350 15.76 -5.59 -2.87
C ASP A 350 16.15 -5.52 -1.39
N ALA A 351 15.33 -6.12 -0.53
CA ALA A 351 15.52 -6.16 0.92
C ALA A 351 15.10 -7.51 1.50
N GLY A 352 15.22 -7.67 2.81
CA GLY A 352 14.69 -8.80 3.55
C GLY A 352 15.53 -10.09 3.52
N ARG A 353 14.98 -11.11 4.17
CA ARG A 353 15.63 -12.43 4.32
C ARG A 353 15.78 -13.17 3.00
N ILE A 354 14.93 -12.89 2.01
CA ILE A 354 15.00 -13.47 0.66
C ILE A 354 16.40 -13.33 0.04
N ARG A 355 17.10 -12.23 0.28
CA ARG A 355 18.45 -12.01 -0.26
C ARG A 355 19.47 -13.01 0.26
N HIS A 356 19.30 -13.49 1.50
CA HIS A 356 20.13 -14.56 2.04
C HIS A 356 19.80 -15.89 1.36
N HIS A 357 18.51 -16.22 1.20
CA HIS A 357 18.12 -17.44 0.49
C HIS A 357 18.59 -17.44 -0.96
N LEU A 358 18.51 -16.31 -1.66
CA LEU A 358 19.06 -16.18 -3.02
C LEU A 358 20.58 -16.40 -3.05
N LYS A 359 21.33 -15.87 -2.07
CA LYS A 359 22.79 -16.10 -1.99
C LYS A 359 23.14 -17.59 -1.88
N TYR A 360 22.34 -18.38 -1.16
CA TYR A 360 22.60 -19.82 -0.97
C TYR A 360 22.03 -20.70 -2.07
N ASN A 361 21.09 -20.24 -2.87
CA ASN A 361 20.38 -21.08 -3.85
C ASN A 361 20.63 -20.69 -5.31
N LEU A 362 20.98 -19.44 -5.65
CA LEU A 362 21.16 -19.01 -7.05
C LEU A 362 22.27 -19.75 -7.81
N TRP A 363 23.35 -20.11 -7.15
CA TRP A 363 24.48 -20.79 -7.78
C TRP A 363 24.27 -22.32 -7.95
N ARG A 364 23.18 -22.85 -7.39
CA ARG A 364 22.84 -24.28 -7.40
C ARG A 364 21.89 -24.58 -8.57
N PRO A 365 22.34 -25.37 -9.61
CA PRO A 365 21.53 -25.63 -10.81
C PRO A 365 20.29 -26.49 -10.54
N GLU A 366 20.24 -27.23 -9.44
CA GLU A 366 19.08 -28.00 -9.01
C GLU A 366 17.95 -27.13 -8.46
N CYS A 367 18.24 -25.91 -7.98
CA CYS A 367 17.26 -24.99 -7.40
C CYS A 367 16.45 -24.23 -8.45
N THR A 368 15.28 -23.76 -8.04
CA THR A 368 14.43 -22.85 -8.83
C THR A 368 14.11 -21.61 -8.03
N VAL A 369 14.20 -20.43 -8.65
CA VAL A 369 13.63 -19.17 -8.14
C VAL A 369 12.36 -18.88 -8.92
N LEU A 370 11.23 -18.77 -8.21
CA LEU A 370 9.92 -18.55 -8.81
C LEU A 370 9.38 -17.18 -8.42
N PHE A 371 9.26 -16.27 -9.38
CA PHE A 371 8.59 -15.00 -9.20
C PHE A 371 7.08 -15.13 -9.36
N VAL A 372 6.33 -14.60 -8.42
CA VAL A 372 4.86 -14.69 -8.33
C VAL A 372 4.17 -13.33 -8.40
N GLY A 373 4.87 -12.31 -8.89
CA GLY A 373 4.37 -10.95 -9.02
C GLY A 373 5.24 -10.10 -9.93
N TYR A 374 4.79 -8.87 -10.15
CA TYR A 374 5.49 -7.87 -10.95
C TYR A 374 6.88 -7.57 -10.38
N GLN A 375 7.85 -7.37 -11.27
CA GLN A 375 9.21 -6.99 -10.93
C GLN A 375 9.52 -5.63 -11.57
N ALA A 376 9.66 -4.60 -10.74
CA ALA A 376 9.91 -3.24 -11.20
C ALA A 376 11.30 -3.09 -11.82
N ALA A 377 11.43 -2.20 -12.80
CA ALA A 377 12.71 -1.90 -13.44
C ALA A 377 13.75 -1.41 -12.41
N GLY A 378 14.95 -1.98 -12.46
CA GLY A 378 16.06 -1.65 -11.56
C GLY A 378 16.12 -2.49 -10.28
N THR A 379 15.14 -3.39 -10.04
CA THR A 379 15.17 -4.32 -8.91
C THR A 379 16.02 -5.54 -9.21
N LEU A 380 16.47 -6.22 -8.13
CA LEU A 380 17.20 -7.48 -8.28
C LEU A 380 16.33 -8.56 -8.92
N GLY A 381 15.04 -8.63 -8.57
CA GLY A 381 14.09 -9.56 -9.15
C GLY A 381 13.95 -9.38 -10.66
N ARG A 382 13.86 -8.13 -11.13
CA ARG A 382 13.83 -7.81 -12.56
C ARG A 382 15.11 -8.24 -13.27
N THR A 383 16.25 -7.97 -12.67
CA THR A 383 17.57 -8.37 -13.20
C THR A 383 17.69 -9.88 -13.37
N LEU A 384 17.15 -10.66 -12.42
CA LEU A 384 17.13 -12.13 -12.50
C LEU A 384 16.18 -12.63 -13.60
N LEU A 385 14.99 -12.03 -13.74
CA LEU A 385 14.03 -12.38 -14.80
C LEU A 385 14.57 -12.07 -16.21
N GLU A 386 15.37 -11.03 -16.36
CA GLU A 386 16.02 -10.67 -17.61
C GLU A 386 17.21 -11.60 -17.97
N GLY A 387 17.48 -12.61 -17.14
CA GLY A 387 18.44 -13.66 -17.43
C GLY A 387 19.89 -13.34 -17.09
N ALA A 388 20.13 -12.47 -16.09
CA ALA A 388 21.45 -12.21 -15.56
C ALA A 388 22.19 -13.52 -15.21
N LYS A 389 23.44 -13.62 -15.58
CA LYS A 389 24.29 -14.80 -15.30
C LYS A 389 25.03 -14.69 -13.98
N GLU A 390 25.14 -13.48 -13.45
CA GLU A 390 25.76 -13.16 -12.18
C GLU A 390 25.05 -11.94 -11.57
N VAL A 391 24.86 -11.93 -10.26
CA VAL A 391 24.32 -10.80 -9.50
C VAL A 391 25.18 -10.53 -8.28
N LYS A 392 25.11 -9.30 -7.73
CA LYS A 392 25.84 -8.92 -6.53
C LYS A 392 24.95 -8.97 -5.30
N LEU A 393 25.22 -9.86 -4.35
CA LEU A 393 24.52 -9.99 -3.08
C LEU A 393 25.47 -9.74 -1.92
N PHE A 394 25.13 -8.80 -1.03
CA PHE A 394 25.96 -8.39 0.13
C PHE A 394 27.41 -8.04 -0.23
N GLY A 395 27.62 -7.49 -1.43
CA GLY A 395 28.94 -7.12 -1.92
C GLY A 395 29.72 -8.22 -2.65
N GLU A 396 29.22 -9.47 -2.65
CA GLU A 396 29.82 -10.63 -3.28
C GLU A 396 29.16 -10.96 -4.63
N PRO A 397 29.90 -11.35 -5.67
CA PRO A 397 29.33 -11.88 -6.90
C PRO A 397 28.77 -13.27 -6.67
N VAL A 398 27.55 -13.53 -7.16
CA VAL A 398 26.87 -14.82 -7.08
C VAL A 398 26.44 -15.23 -8.48
N ALA A 399 26.92 -16.37 -8.96
CA ALA A 399 26.52 -16.92 -10.26
C ALA A 399 25.04 -17.32 -10.24
N VAL A 400 24.31 -17.07 -11.32
CA VAL A 400 22.93 -17.50 -11.51
C VAL A 400 22.90 -18.76 -12.35
N ARG A 401 22.80 -19.92 -11.70
CA ARG A 401 22.69 -21.26 -12.31
C ARG A 401 21.34 -21.90 -12.03
N ALA A 402 20.66 -21.46 -10.99
CA ALA A 402 19.29 -21.88 -10.68
C ALA A 402 18.34 -21.55 -11.84
N SER A 403 17.29 -22.34 -12.00
CA SER A 403 16.22 -22.02 -12.94
C SER A 403 15.45 -20.80 -12.42
N VAL A 404 15.25 -19.78 -13.27
CA VAL A 404 14.42 -18.62 -12.94
C VAL A 404 13.12 -18.73 -13.73
N ARG A 405 12.00 -18.76 -13.01
CA ARG A 405 10.65 -18.92 -13.57
C ARG A 405 9.75 -17.78 -13.05
N GLN A 406 8.68 -17.53 -13.77
CA GLN A 406 7.65 -16.58 -13.35
C GLN A 406 6.28 -17.24 -13.51
N LEU A 407 5.45 -17.15 -12.48
CA LEU A 407 4.05 -17.50 -12.52
C LEU A 407 3.28 -16.25 -12.97
N SER A 408 2.75 -16.29 -14.18
CA SER A 408 2.12 -15.11 -14.80
C SER A 408 0.66 -14.95 -14.36
N GLY A 409 0.14 -13.72 -14.39
CA GLY A 409 -1.28 -13.43 -14.15
C GLY A 409 -1.72 -13.34 -12.69
N LEU A 410 -0.85 -13.64 -11.74
CA LEU A 410 -1.12 -13.41 -10.32
C LEU A 410 -0.96 -11.92 -9.99
N SER A 411 -1.98 -11.11 -10.29
CA SER A 411 -2.05 -9.69 -9.91
C SER A 411 -3.13 -9.48 -8.86
N GLY A 412 -2.84 -8.65 -7.87
CA GLY A 412 -3.83 -8.18 -6.90
C GLY A 412 -4.83 -7.17 -7.51
N HIS A 413 -4.41 -6.44 -8.56
CA HIS A 413 -5.26 -5.44 -9.22
C HIS A 413 -6.03 -6.03 -10.39
N ALA A 414 -7.21 -5.49 -10.62
CA ALA A 414 -7.96 -5.70 -11.86
C ALA A 414 -7.17 -5.21 -13.08
N ASP A 415 -7.33 -5.91 -14.20
CA ASP A 415 -6.85 -5.43 -15.49
C ASP A 415 -7.86 -4.46 -16.13
N GLN A 416 -7.58 -3.99 -17.34
CA GLN A 416 -8.44 -3.01 -18.02
C GLN A 416 -9.89 -3.49 -18.19
N GLU A 417 -10.14 -4.79 -18.37
CA GLU A 417 -11.49 -5.33 -18.50
C GLU A 417 -12.17 -5.46 -17.13
N GLY A 418 -11.43 -5.88 -16.10
CA GLY A 418 -11.92 -5.90 -14.72
C GLY A 418 -12.28 -4.52 -14.21
N LEU A 419 -11.44 -3.49 -14.52
CA LEU A 419 -11.72 -2.10 -14.21
C LEU A 419 -12.99 -1.59 -14.93
N ALA A 420 -13.15 -1.93 -16.23
CA ALA A 420 -14.34 -1.58 -17.00
C ALA A 420 -15.59 -2.26 -16.44
N ASP A 421 -15.53 -3.56 -16.16
CA ASP A 421 -16.63 -4.33 -15.59
C ASP A 421 -17.08 -3.75 -14.24
N TRP A 422 -16.14 -3.39 -13.37
CA TRP A 422 -16.46 -2.78 -12.09
C TRP A 422 -17.14 -1.42 -12.27
N LEU A 423 -16.64 -0.57 -13.17
CA LEU A 423 -17.26 0.72 -13.50
C LEU A 423 -18.66 0.56 -14.11
N HIS A 424 -18.83 -0.42 -15.00
CA HIS A 424 -20.13 -0.68 -15.65
C HIS A 424 -21.16 -1.30 -14.69
N SER A 425 -20.72 -1.82 -13.53
CA SER A 425 -21.62 -2.36 -12.51
C SER A 425 -22.38 -1.28 -11.72
N PHE A 426 -22.00 0.00 -11.83
CA PHE A 426 -22.75 1.09 -11.21
C PHE A 426 -24.14 1.19 -11.84
N SER A 427 -25.16 1.40 -11.01
CA SER A 427 -26.58 1.46 -11.45
C SER A 427 -26.87 2.67 -12.37
N ARG A 428 -26.05 3.71 -12.30
CA ARG A 428 -26.03 4.85 -13.25
C ARG A 428 -24.59 5.31 -13.49
N LYS A 429 -24.33 5.87 -14.66
CA LYS A 429 -23.02 6.46 -14.96
C LYS A 429 -22.67 7.55 -13.96
N PRO A 430 -21.48 7.53 -13.33
CA PRO A 430 -20.96 8.68 -12.61
C PRO A 430 -20.94 9.94 -13.48
N GLY A 431 -21.29 11.08 -12.90
CA GLY A 431 -21.28 12.36 -13.61
C GLY A 431 -19.88 12.80 -14.01
N PHE A 432 -18.88 12.47 -13.18
CA PHE A 432 -17.47 12.70 -13.48
C PHE A 432 -16.56 11.62 -12.88
N VAL A 433 -15.53 11.19 -13.65
CA VAL A 433 -14.54 10.18 -13.24
C VAL A 433 -13.14 10.79 -13.22
N PHE A 434 -12.52 10.79 -12.06
CA PHE A 434 -11.10 11.10 -11.90
C PHE A 434 -10.30 9.80 -11.98
N VAL A 435 -9.37 9.73 -12.92
CA VAL A 435 -8.48 8.58 -13.10
C VAL A 435 -7.19 8.82 -12.31
N ASN A 436 -6.98 8.04 -11.26
CA ASN A 436 -5.85 8.15 -10.35
C ASN A 436 -5.09 6.82 -10.28
N HIS A 437 -4.04 6.74 -9.45
CA HIS A 437 -3.32 5.50 -9.12
C HIS A 437 -2.95 4.68 -10.36
N GLY A 438 -2.05 5.22 -11.18
CA GLY A 438 -1.52 4.58 -12.38
C GLY A 438 -0.42 5.42 -13.01
N ASP A 439 0.49 4.76 -13.72
CA ASP A 439 1.53 5.44 -14.48
C ASP A 439 0.93 6.48 -15.43
N ASP A 440 1.63 7.61 -15.64
CA ASP A 440 1.15 8.75 -16.45
C ASP A 440 0.55 8.34 -17.79
N ALA A 441 1.21 7.47 -18.54
CA ALA A 441 0.72 7.00 -19.83
C ALA A 441 -0.54 6.12 -19.69
N VAL A 442 -0.59 5.30 -18.63
CA VAL A 442 -1.71 4.39 -18.36
C VAL A 442 -2.94 5.18 -17.91
N ALA A 443 -2.77 6.12 -16.99
CA ALA A 443 -3.86 6.96 -16.49
C ALA A 443 -4.48 7.79 -17.63
N GLN A 444 -3.65 8.36 -18.52
CA GLN A 444 -4.15 9.09 -19.70
C GLN A 444 -4.85 8.16 -20.70
N HIS A 445 -4.32 6.97 -20.94
CA HIS A 445 -4.95 5.97 -21.81
C HIS A 445 -6.33 5.59 -21.28
N TRP A 446 -6.42 5.29 -19.97
CA TRP A 446 -7.67 4.91 -19.31
C TRP A 446 -8.70 6.04 -19.34
N ALA A 447 -8.30 7.27 -19.01
CA ALA A 447 -9.18 8.44 -19.09
C ALA A 447 -9.72 8.65 -20.51
N LYS A 448 -8.88 8.47 -21.55
CA LYS A 448 -9.28 8.58 -22.94
C LYS A 448 -10.28 7.48 -23.32
N ARG A 449 -10.06 6.22 -22.93
CA ARG A 449 -11.01 5.12 -23.15
C ARG A 449 -12.36 5.45 -22.53
N LEU A 450 -12.38 5.94 -21.30
CA LEU A 450 -13.62 6.34 -20.63
C LEU A 450 -14.35 7.48 -21.37
N GLN A 451 -13.61 8.46 -21.91
CA GLN A 451 -14.19 9.53 -22.72
C GLN A 451 -14.79 8.99 -24.02
N GLU A 452 -14.14 8.03 -24.69
CA GLU A 452 -14.67 7.35 -25.88
C GLU A 452 -15.94 6.54 -25.57
N GLU A 453 -16.08 6.01 -24.35
CA GLU A 453 -17.28 5.35 -23.82
C GLU A 453 -18.35 6.35 -23.34
N GLY A 454 -18.11 7.66 -23.47
CA GLY A 454 -19.05 8.73 -23.12
C GLY A 454 -19.11 9.09 -21.65
N TYR A 455 -18.05 8.84 -20.88
CA TYR A 455 -17.88 9.38 -19.54
C TYR A 455 -17.21 10.77 -19.60
N ALA A 456 -17.57 11.67 -18.69
CA ALA A 456 -16.72 12.81 -18.38
C ALA A 456 -15.58 12.30 -17.49
N ALA A 457 -14.36 12.25 -18.02
CA ALA A 457 -13.22 11.66 -17.31
C ALA A 457 -11.94 12.48 -17.52
N GLU A 458 -11.11 12.53 -16.49
CA GLU A 458 -9.80 13.21 -16.51
C GLU A 458 -8.81 12.50 -15.59
N ALA A 459 -7.51 12.49 -15.98
CA ALA A 459 -6.40 12.10 -15.12
C ALA A 459 -5.79 13.37 -14.51
N PRO A 460 -6.02 13.67 -13.22
CA PRO A 460 -5.51 14.87 -12.55
C PRO A 460 -3.99 14.84 -12.42
N TYR A 461 -3.39 16.01 -12.23
CA TYR A 461 -1.99 16.13 -11.80
C TYR A 461 -1.90 16.26 -10.29
N ASN A 462 -0.73 15.96 -9.73
CA ASN A 462 -0.43 16.19 -8.34
C ASN A 462 -0.55 17.68 -8.00
N GLY A 463 -1.32 18.03 -6.97
CA GLY A 463 -1.73 19.39 -6.66
C GLY A 463 -2.95 19.90 -7.45
N GLY A 464 -3.58 19.07 -8.28
CA GLY A 464 -4.81 19.44 -9.00
C GLY A 464 -5.97 19.70 -8.05
N VAL A 465 -6.70 20.82 -8.25
CA VAL A 465 -7.83 21.25 -7.41
C VAL A 465 -9.10 21.36 -8.25
N TYR A 466 -10.18 20.74 -7.80
CA TYR A 466 -11.47 20.69 -8.48
C TYR A 466 -12.61 21.10 -7.55
N LEU A 467 -13.53 21.91 -8.09
CA LEU A 467 -14.83 22.17 -7.45
C LEU A 467 -15.87 21.21 -8.03
N LEU A 468 -16.61 20.55 -7.15
CA LEU A 468 -17.62 19.55 -7.47
C LEU A 468 -19.00 20.10 -7.13
N ALA A 469 -19.92 20.07 -8.12
CA ALA A 469 -21.32 20.45 -7.91
C ALA A 469 -22.22 19.88 -9.03
N GLY A 470 -23.36 19.28 -8.67
CA GLY A 470 -24.39 18.83 -9.60
C GLY A 470 -23.90 17.75 -10.59
N GLY A 471 -23.00 16.86 -10.16
CA GLY A 471 -22.40 15.83 -11.01
C GLY A 471 -21.31 16.35 -11.97
N HIS A 472 -20.91 17.62 -11.86
CA HIS A 472 -19.87 18.22 -12.69
C HIS A 472 -18.64 18.59 -11.86
N ALA A 473 -17.46 18.50 -12.47
CA ALA A 473 -16.20 18.91 -11.89
C ALA A 473 -15.61 20.08 -12.68
N ALA A 474 -15.21 21.14 -11.98
CA ALA A 474 -14.53 22.28 -12.57
C ALA A 474 -13.10 22.36 -12.04
N CYS A 475 -12.11 22.25 -12.92
CA CYS A 475 -10.70 22.40 -12.55
C CYS A 475 -10.43 23.86 -12.17
N CYS A 476 -9.97 24.09 -10.94
CA CYS A 476 -9.54 25.42 -10.46
C CYS A 476 -8.04 25.59 -10.57
N GLU A 477 -7.28 24.52 -10.25
CA GLU A 477 -5.82 24.49 -10.35
C GLU A 477 -5.42 23.17 -11.02
N THR A 478 -4.63 23.25 -12.07
CA THR A 478 -4.20 22.05 -12.83
C THR A 478 -3.24 21.17 -12.04
N GLY A 479 -2.55 21.75 -11.04
CA GLY A 479 -1.49 21.06 -10.32
C GLY A 479 -0.14 21.13 -11.04
N ASN A 480 0.80 20.28 -10.62
CA ASN A 480 2.18 20.31 -11.09
C ASN A 480 2.35 19.50 -12.37
N THR A 481 2.46 20.17 -13.51
CA THR A 481 2.64 19.56 -14.84
C THR A 481 4.11 19.35 -15.23
N GLN A 482 5.07 19.83 -14.42
CA GLN A 482 6.50 19.72 -14.73
C GLN A 482 7.03 18.33 -14.37
N ARG A 483 7.44 17.60 -15.38
CA ARG A 483 8.14 16.33 -15.17
C ARG A 483 9.53 16.59 -14.58
N LEU A 484 9.91 15.77 -13.61
CA LEU A 484 11.28 15.75 -13.10
C LEU A 484 12.22 15.27 -14.21
N VAL A 485 12.95 16.23 -14.81
CA VAL A 485 13.97 15.90 -15.79
C VAL A 485 15.10 15.16 -15.08
N LYS A 486 15.53 14.02 -15.62
CA LYS A 486 16.78 13.37 -15.18
C LYS A 486 17.96 14.31 -15.47
N SER A 487 18.21 15.27 -14.58
CA SER A 487 19.47 15.99 -14.62
C SER A 487 20.55 15.02 -14.13
N ALA A 488 21.64 14.90 -14.88
CA ALA A 488 22.88 14.35 -14.35
C ALA A 488 23.13 15.08 -13.02
N ALA A 489 23.23 14.30 -11.94
CA ALA A 489 23.22 14.76 -10.56
C ALA A 489 23.94 16.10 -10.34
N GLN A 490 23.19 17.20 -10.37
CA GLN A 490 23.60 18.40 -9.66
C GLN A 490 23.22 18.15 -8.19
N PRO A 491 24.15 18.35 -7.26
CA PRO A 491 23.80 18.25 -5.85
C PRO A 491 22.69 19.28 -5.58
N ALA A 492 21.53 18.81 -5.11
CA ALA A 492 20.47 19.67 -4.63
C ALA A 492 21.05 20.75 -3.71
N PRO A 493 20.55 22.00 -3.76
CA PRO A 493 20.97 23.02 -2.82
C PRO A 493 20.75 22.44 -1.42
N ARG A 494 21.81 22.43 -0.62
CA ARG A 494 21.84 21.85 0.71
C ARG A 494 20.84 22.57 1.62
N SER A 495 19.59 22.10 1.71
CA SER A 495 18.85 22.34 2.94
C SER A 495 19.52 21.47 4.00
N SER A 496 20.01 22.06 5.06
CA SER A 496 20.60 21.26 6.13
C SER A 496 19.48 20.48 6.80
N ALA A 497 19.71 19.21 7.17
CA ALA A 497 18.74 18.41 7.94
C ALA A 497 18.25 19.17 9.20
N ALA A 498 19.11 20.05 9.75
CA ALA A 498 18.77 20.98 10.82
C ALA A 498 17.71 22.01 10.41
N TYR A 499 17.74 22.52 9.18
CA TYR A 499 16.77 23.48 8.68
C TYR A 499 15.41 22.80 8.44
N GLU A 500 15.37 21.62 7.84
CA GLU A 500 14.12 20.84 7.67
C GLU A 500 13.51 20.47 9.02
N ARG A 501 14.33 20.10 10.01
CA ARG A 501 13.89 19.89 11.39
C ARG A 501 13.31 21.16 12.00
N LEU A 502 13.93 22.30 11.76
CA LEU A 502 13.43 23.61 12.24
C LEU A 502 12.07 23.93 11.61
N LEU A 503 11.90 23.73 10.31
CA LEU A 503 10.64 23.89 9.62
C LEU A 503 9.54 22.95 10.16
N SER A 504 9.87 21.68 10.39
CA SER A 504 8.95 20.72 10.99
C SER A 504 8.50 21.14 12.39
N MET A 505 9.44 21.64 13.22
CA MET A 505 9.09 22.17 14.56
C MET A 505 8.26 23.44 14.47
N GLY A 506 8.50 24.31 13.49
CA GLY A 506 7.67 25.49 13.22
C GLY A 506 6.24 25.11 12.85
N ARG A 507 6.06 24.14 11.95
CA ARG A 507 4.73 23.62 11.58
C ARG A 507 3.99 23.02 12.79
N ARG A 508 4.69 22.25 13.62
CA ARG A 508 4.14 21.69 14.87
C ARG A 508 3.73 22.79 15.86
N LEU A 509 4.54 23.85 15.98
CA LEU A 509 4.23 24.99 16.85
C LEU A 509 2.95 25.71 16.36
N MET A 510 2.84 25.97 15.05
CA MET A 510 1.63 26.56 14.46
C MET A 510 0.39 25.71 14.72
N ALA A 511 0.48 24.39 14.56
CA ALA A 511 -0.60 23.48 14.86
C ALA A 511 -1.04 23.50 16.34
N ILE A 512 -0.10 23.71 17.27
CA ILE A 512 -0.43 23.87 18.70
C ILE A 512 -1.13 25.19 18.94
N ILE A 513 -0.68 26.28 18.31
CA ILE A 513 -1.31 27.61 18.42
C ILE A 513 -2.76 27.56 17.93
N GLU A 514 -3.01 26.95 16.77
CA GLU A 514 -4.35 26.83 16.19
C GLU A 514 -5.31 26.03 17.10
N ARG A 515 -4.85 24.91 17.67
CA ARG A 515 -5.65 24.12 18.63
C ARG A 515 -5.89 24.82 19.96
N SER A 516 -5.05 25.77 20.31
CA SER A 516 -5.22 26.54 21.54
C SER A 516 -6.29 27.64 21.41
N ARG A 517 -6.95 27.80 20.27
CA ARG A 517 -8.04 28.74 20.02
C ARG A 517 -9.19 28.43 21.00
N GLY A 518 -9.55 29.40 21.86
CA GLY A 518 -10.54 29.23 22.92
C GLY A 518 -10.00 28.78 24.28
N GLY A 519 -8.69 28.62 24.42
CA GLY A 519 -8.01 28.38 25.69
C GLY A 519 -8.12 29.61 26.66
N ALA A 520 -7.83 29.37 27.94
CA ALA A 520 -7.88 30.45 28.94
C ALA A 520 -6.86 31.57 28.61
N ASN A 521 -7.28 32.81 28.62
CA ASN A 521 -6.47 33.97 28.24
C ASN A 521 -5.11 34.03 28.97
N LYS A 522 -5.05 33.57 30.23
CA LYS A 522 -3.81 33.53 31.01
C LYS A 522 -2.79 32.52 30.45
N ASP A 523 -3.27 31.39 29.98
CA ASP A 523 -2.40 30.32 29.42
C ASP A 523 -1.96 30.72 28.01
N LEU A 524 -2.84 31.33 27.22
CA LEU A 524 -2.53 31.87 25.91
C LEU A 524 -1.48 32.98 25.98
N ALA A 525 -1.61 33.91 26.94
CA ALA A 525 -0.63 34.97 27.17
C ALA A 525 0.75 34.39 27.53
N LYS A 526 0.80 33.43 28.47
CA LYS A 526 2.05 32.77 28.84
C LYS A 526 2.69 32.03 27.68
N PHE A 527 1.89 31.40 26.83
CA PHE A 527 2.40 30.69 25.63
C PHE A 527 2.94 31.71 24.60
N ALA A 528 2.23 32.84 24.39
CA ALA A 528 2.72 33.90 23.50
C ALA A 528 4.04 34.49 24.00
N ASP A 529 4.21 34.73 25.31
CA ASP A 529 5.46 35.23 25.89
C ASP A 529 6.64 34.25 25.66
N GLN A 530 6.40 32.94 25.73
CA GLN A 530 7.40 31.92 25.47
C GLN A 530 7.85 31.91 23.99
N ILE A 531 6.90 32.09 23.06
CA ILE A 531 7.19 32.20 21.64
C ILE A 531 7.98 33.48 21.35
N ALA A 532 7.52 34.63 21.93
CA ALA A 532 8.23 35.91 21.77
C ALA A 532 9.68 35.81 22.25
N ALA A 533 9.92 35.26 23.44
CA ALA A 533 11.27 35.06 23.96
C ALA A 533 12.13 34.12 23.08
N LEU A 534 11.53 33.16 22.39
CA LEU A 534 12.22 32.33 21.42
C LEU A 534 12.58 33.11 20.16
N CYS A 535 11.67 33.93 19.63
CA CYS A 535 11.89 34.80 18.47
C CYS A 535 13.02 35.79 18.76
N ASP A 536 12.92 36.52 19.87
CA ASP A 536 13.93 37.52 20.27
C ASP A 536 15.35 36.93 20.39
N LYS A 537 15.44 35.66 20.82
CA LYS A 537 16.72 34.94 20.93
C LYS A 537 17.35 34.65 19.57
N TRP A 538 16.55 34.50 18.52
CA TRP A 538 17.02 34.04 17.21
C TRP A 538 16.88 35.10 16.10
N GLU A 539 16.16 36.23 16.33
CA GLU A 539 16.24 37.40 15.48
C GLU A 539 17.64 38.04 15.58
N ARG A 540 18.41 37.91 14.51
CA ARG A 540 19.75 38.50 14.38
C ARG A 540 19.76 39.64 13.36
#